data_1c9fbd88eac6330fa0e537db02f68bd1
#
_entry.id   1c9fbd88eac6330fa0e537db02f68bd1
#
_cell.length_a   1.000
_cell.length_b   1.000
_cell.length_c   1.000
_cell.angle_alpha   90.00
_cell.angle_beta   90.00
_cell.angle_gamma   90.00
#
_symmetry.space_group_name_H-M   'P 1'
#
loop_
_entity.id
_entity.type
_entity.pdbx_description
1 polymer ?
#
loop_
_entity_poly.entity_id
_entity_poly.type
_entity_poly.pdbx_seq_one_letter_code
_entity_poly.pdbx_strand_id
1 'polypeptide(L)'
;MQATHSSSNQASAGVYGKVYLIGAGPGAADLITVRGAKLLAQADVVLHDALVTEEMLALCPQALKIAVGKRCGKLSTAQQFINKQLVDNARKYALVVRLKGGDPMLFGRADEELRALEKHGIEVEVVPGISAALAAAATSQQPLTKRGVARSVAFFTSSTAPGESDQVNIPSCDTLVQYMGGREATATAQRLLAQGRAASTPVVVVENCSRDNQRILRLRLDELESGLQQCEGPVLVMIGEALASRAQQPIETNQQQQQDSQNVA
;
A
#
# COMPACT_ATOMS: atom_id res chain seq x y z
N MET A 1 -57.93 14.44 29.53
CA MET A 1 -56.74 13.60 29.25
C MET A 1 -56.57 13.56 27.76
N GLN A 2 -55.69 14.41 27.22
CA GLN A 2 -55.36 14.43 25.79
C GLN A 2 -54.02 13.71 25.62
N ALA A 3 -54.04 12.64 24.82
CA ALA A 3 -52.86 11.89 24.45
C ALA A 3 -52.17 12.63 23.29
N THR A 4 -50.97 13.15 23.52
CA THR A 4 -50.11 13.73 22.49
C THR A 4 -49.40 12.59 21.75
N HIS A 5 -49.82 12.33 20.52
CA HIS A 5 -49.06 11.49 19.57
C HIS A 5 -47.79 12.24 19.14
N SER A 6 -46.63 11.83 19.63
CA SER A 6 -45.36 12.21 19.06
C SER A 6 -45.12 11.35 17.80
N SER A 7 -45.33 11.96 16.63
CA SER A 7 -44.90 11.40 15.35
C SER A 7 -43.39 11.45 15.28
N SER A 8 -42.73 10.33 15.47
CA SER A 8 -41.33 10.12 15.14
C SER A 8 -41.20 10.24 13.62
N ASN A 9 -40.59 11.32 13.18
CA ASN A 9 -40.22 11.57 11.78
C ASN A 9 -39.08 10.60 11.42
N GLN A 10 -39.42 9.38 11.02
CA GLN A 10 -38.47 8.48 10.36
C GLN A 10 -38.24 9.05 8.96
N ALA A 11 -37.13 9.79 8.82
CA ALA A 11 -36.59 10.12 7.51
C ALA A 11 -36.44 8.79 6.72
N SER A 12 -37.12 8.67 5.59
CA SER A 12 -36.97 7.55 4.68
C SER A 12 -35.48 7.40 4.38
N ALA A 13 -34.87 6.31 4.85
CA ALA A 13 -33.52 5.94 4.50
C ALA A 13 -33.51 5.75 2.98
N GLY A 14 -32.92 6.70 2.26
CA GLY A 14 -32.73 6.58 0.81
C GLY A 14 -31.94 5.30 0.55
N VAL A 15 -32.36 4.53 -0.44
CA VAL A 15 -31.64 3.32 -0.84
C VAL A 15 -30.32 3.78 -1.46
N TYR A 16 -29.24 3.63 -0.71
CA TYR A 16 -27.89 3.87 -1.22
C TYR A 16 -27.40 2.66 -2.01
N GLY A 17 -26.60 2.90 -3.04
CA GLY A 17 -25.82 1.85 -3.66
C GLY A 17 -24.70 1.36 -2.76
N LYS A 18 -24.16 0.20 -3.10
CA LYS A 18 -23.04 -0.42 -2.38
C LYS A 18 -21.70 0.14 -2.85
N VAL A 19 -20.80 0.42 -1.89
CA VAL A 19 -19.45 0.89 -2.16
C VAL A 19 -18.45 -0.24 -1.97
N TYR A 20 -17.53 -0.40 -2.93
CA TYR A 20 -16.41 -1.34 -2.84
C TYR A 20 -15.10 -0.57 -2.81
N LEU A 21 -14.32 -0.71 -1.71
CA LEU A 21 -12.93 -0.26 -1.66
C LEU A 21 -12.06 -1.37 -2.23
N ILE A 22 -11.56 -1.21 -3.44
CA ILE A 22 -10.80 -2.25 -4.15
C ILE A 22 -9.34 -1.86 -4.27
N GLY A 23 -8.44 -2.78 -3.88
CA GLY A 23 -7.01 -2.67 -4.13
C GLY A 23 -6.69 -2.92 -5.60
N ALA A 24 -6.12 -1.91 -6.25
CA ALA A 24 -5.67 -1.99 -7.64
C ALA A 24 -4.34 -2.74 -7.81
N GLY A 25 -3.71 -3.14 -6.71
CA GLY A 25 -2.37 -3.71 -6.78
C GLY A 25 -1.27 -2.66 -6.98
N PRO A 26 -0.02 -3.10 -7.27
CA PRO A 26 1.17 -2.24 -7.28
C PRO A 26 1.31 -1.37 -8.54
N GLY A 27 0.59 -1.69 -9.61
CA GLY A 27 0.67 -0.95 -10.88
C GLY A 27 0.15 -1.73 -12.09
N ALA A 28 0.69 -2.92 -12.37
CA ALA A 28 0.26 -3.77 -13.46
C ALA A 28 -1.18 -4.26 -13.26
N ALA A 29 -1.99 -4.20 -14.31
CA ALA A 29 -3.42 -4.50 -14.24
C ALA A 29 -3.71 -5.99 -13.98
N ASP A 30 -2.84 -6.89 -14.39
CA ASP A 30 -2.94 -8.34 -14.17
C ASP A 30 -2.67 -8.76 -12.71
N LEU A 31 -2.15 -7.84 -11.89
CA LEU A 31 -1.96 -8.05 -10.45
C LEU A 31 -3.16 -7.65 -9.59
N ILE A 32 -4.28 -7.28 -10.19
CA ILE A 32 -5.55 -7.13 -9.48
C ILE A 32 -6.06 -8.50 -9.03
N THR A 33 -6.75 -8.56 -7.91
CA THR A 33 -7.41 -9.81 -7.50
C THR A 33 -8.57 -10.14 -8.44
N VAL A 34 -8.86 -11.44 -8.63
CA VAL A 34 -9.99 -11.90 -9.45
C VAL A 34 -11.32 -11.30 -8.97
N ARG A 35 -11.51 -11.16 -7.63
CA ARG A 35 -12.70 -10.50 -7.08
C ARG A 35 -12.73 -9.03 -7.48
N GLY A 36 -11.61 -8.32 -7.32
CA GLY A 36 -11.47 -6.91 -7.69
C GLY A 36 -11.81 -6.68 -9.17
N ALA A 37 -11.26 -7.47 -10.06
CA ALA A 37 -11.50 -7.36 -11.51
C ALA A 37 -12.98 -7.59 -11.86
N LYS A 38 -13.63 -8.60 -11.27
CA LYS A 38 -15.06 -8.89 -11.50
C LYS A 38 -15.97 -7.75 -11.05
N LEU A 39 -15.70 -7.16 -9.89
CA LEU A 39 -16.47 -6.05 -9.36
C LEU A 39 -16.21 -4.76 -10.15
N LEU A 40 -14.95 -4.52 -10.51
CA LEU A 40 -14.56 -3.37 -11.34
C LEU A 40 -15.26 -3.39 -12.71
N ALA A 41 -15.34 -4.58 -13.33
CA ALA A 41 -16.04 -4.76 -14.59
C ALA A 41 -17.56 -4.52 -14.53
N GLN A 42 -18.17 -4.51 -13.34
CA GLN A 42 -19.60 -4.26 -13.13
C GLN A 42 -19.89 -2.86 -12.57
N ALA A 43 -18.86 -2.07 -12.31
CA ALA A 43 -19.02 -0.77 -11.67
C ALA A 43 -19.81 0.21 -12.55
N ASP A 44 -20.71 0.98 -11.95
CA ASP A 44 -21.37 2.13 -12.59
C ASP A 44 -20.43 3.35 -12.56
N VAL A 45 -19.71 3.52 -11.45
CA VAL A 45 -18.76 4.63 -11.27
C VAL A 45 -17.52 4.15 -10.51
N VAL A 46 -16.34 4.62 -10.95
CA VAL A 46 -15.04 4.33 -10.35
C VAL A 46 -14.37 5.62 -9.92
N LEU A 47 -14.16 5.79 -8.62
CA LEU A 47 -13.35 6.86 -8.06
C LEU A 47 -11.93 6.33 -7.86
N HIS A 48 -10.94 6.90 -8.55
CA HIS A 48 -9.57 6.39 -8.51
C HIS A 48 -8.55 7.46 -8.15
N ASP A 49 -7.44 7.06 -7.55
CA ASP A 49 -6.30 7.94 -7.27
C ASP A 49 -5.30 7.97 -8.45
N ALA A 50 -4.27 8.80 -8.32
CA ALA A 50 -3.28 9.02 -9.37
C ALA A 50 -2.33 7.81 -9.59
N LEU A 51 -2.32 6.84 -8.69
CA LEU A 51 -1.48 5.64 -8.81
C LEU A 51 -2.12 4.55 -9.69
N VAL A 52 -3.41 4.66 -9.98
CA VAL A 52 -4.14 3.73 -10.87
C VAL A 52 -3.75 4.01 -12.31
N THR A 53 -3.37 2.96 -13.04
CA THR A 53 -2.93 3.03 -14.44
C THR A 53 -4.12 3.04 -15.41
N GLU A 54 -3.91 3.52 -16.64
CA GLU A 54 -4.93 3.49 -17.69
C GLU A 54 -5.32 2.05 -18.06
N GLU A 55 -4.36 1.11 -18.04
CA GLU A 55 -4.65 -0.32 -18.24
C GLU A 55 -5.64 -0.86 -17.18
N MET A 56 -5.45 -0.46 -15.93
CA MET A 56 -6.38 -0.83 -14.86
C MET A 56 -7.77 -0.25 -15.11
N LEU A 57 -7.85 1.00 -15.56
CA LEU A 57 -9.11 1.66 -15.89
C LEU A 57 -9.79 1.08 -17.15
N ALA A 58 -9.03 0.43 -18.02
CA ALA A 58 -9.57 -0.29 -19.17
C ALA A 58 -10.37 -1.54 -18.78
N LEU A 59 -10.23 -2.06 -17.56
CA LEU A 59 -11.04 -3.18 -17.04
C LEU A 59 -12.51 -2.80 -16.75
N CYS A 60 -12.84 -1.50 -16.77
CA CYS A 60 -14.21 -1.00 -16.55
C CYS A 60 -14.61 0.02 -17.62
N PRO A 61 -14.68 -0.38 -18.92
CA PRO A 61 -14.91 0.56 -20.03
C PRO A 61 -16.25 1.31 -19.93
N GLN A 62 -17.27 0.68 -19.35
CA GLN A 62 -18.62 1.24 -19.19
C GLN A 62 -18.76 2.21 -18.00
N ALA A 63 -17.86 2.15 -17.01
CA ALA A 63 -17.98 2.94 -15.79
C ALA A 63 -17.65 4.43 -16.01
N LEU A 64 -18.34 5.30 -15.30
CA LEU A 64 -17.91 6.69 -15.16
C LEU A 64 -16.63 6.75 -14.32
N LYS A 65 -15.54 7.27 -14.87
CA LYS A 65 -14.24 7.37 -14.19
C LYS A 65 -14.03 8.76 -13.59
N ILE A 66 -13.80 8.83 -12.29
CA ILE A 66 -13.60 10.06 -11.52
C ILE A 66 -12.23 10.02 -10.86
N ALA A 67 -11.29 10.84 -11.33
CA ALA A 67 -9.99 11.02 -10.69
C ALA A 67 -10.13 11.88 -9.42
N VAL A 68 -9.77 11.32 -8.25
CA VAL A 68 -9.91 12.01 -6.95
C VAL A 68 -8.56 12.38 -6.31
N GLY A 69 -7.44 12.17 -6.99
CA GLY A 69 -6.09 12.16 -6.38
C GLY A 69 -5.32 13.47 -6.28
N LYS A 70 -5.66 14.60 -6.96
CA LYS A 70 -4.69 15.71 -7.10
C LYS A 70 -5.22 17.16 -7.14
N ARG A 71 -6.48 17.47 -6.83
CA ARG A 71 -7.01 18.84 -7.09
C ARG A 71 -7.13 19.79 -5.91
N CYS A 72 -6.77 19.43 -4.69
CA CYS A 72 -6.89 20.34 -3.54
C CYS A 72 -5.56 20.47 -2.80
N GLY A 73 -5.02 21.68 -2.70
CA GLY A 73 -3.70 22.00 -2.14
C GLY A 73 -3.51 21.82 -0.62
N LYS A 74 -4.49 21.23 0.10
CA LYS A 74 -4.36 20.85 1.50
C LYS A 74 -4.83 19.40 1.66
N LEU A 75 -4.00 18.54 2.24
CA LEU A 75 -4.22 17.09 2.36
C LEU A 75 -5.54 16.73 3.05
N SER A 76 -5.92 17.42 4.13
CA SER A 76 -7.16 17.20 4.87
C SER A 76 -8.41 17.56 4.03
N THR A 77 -8.37 18.67 3.31
CA THR A 77 -9.44 19.10 2.42
C THR A 77 -9.64 18.14 1.25
N ALA A 78 -8.53 17.58 0.73
CA ALA A 78 -8.59 16.57 -0.33
C ALA A 78 -9.31 15.31 0.13
N GLN A 79 -9.06 14.81 1.35
CA GLN A 79 -9.73 13.61 1.86
C GLN A 79 -11.22 13.85 2.15
N GLN A 80 -11.57 14.99 2.71
CA GLN A 80 -12.98 15.34 2.90
C GLN A 80 -13.75 15.40 1.57
N PHE A 81 -13.09 15.90 0.52
CA PHE A 81 -13.67 15.89 -0.83
C PHE A 81 -13.88 14.46 -1.34
N ILE A 82 -12.90 13.56 -1.17
CA ILE A 82 -13.03 12.16 -1.56
C ILE A 82 -14.19 11.50 -0.81
N ASN A 83 -14.26 11.67 0.51
CA ASN A 83 -15.33 11.14 1.35
C ASN A 83 -16.71 11.63 0.89
N LYS A 84 -16.83 12.93 0.59
CA LYS A 84 -18.06 13.51 0.04
C LYS A 84 -18.41 12.89 -1.31
N GLN A 85 -17.45 12.73 -2.22
CA GLN A 85 -17.67 12.12 -3.52
C GLN A 85 -18.16 10.67 -3.41
N LEU A 86 -17.64 9.89 -2.47
CA LEU A 86 -18.09 8.52 -2.22
C LEU A 86 -19.57 8.49 -1.81
N VAL A 87 -19.95 9.32 -0.84
CA VAL A 87 -21.35 9.44 -0.36
C VAL A 87 -22.28 9.92 -1.48
N ASP A 88 -21.88 10.97 -2.21
CA ASP A 88 -22.70 11.55 -3.27
C ASP A 88 -22.91 10.56 -4.44
N ASN A 89 -21.91 9.76 -4.76
CA ASN A 89 -22.04 8.76 -5.83
C ASN A 89 -22.84 7.53 -5.38
N ALA A 90 -22.72 7.11 -4.10
CA ALA A 90 -23.56 6.03 -3.56
C ALA A 90 -25.08 6.38 -3.56
N ARG A 91 -25.45 7.66 -3.62
CA ARG A 91 -26.84 8.11 -3.79
C ARG A 91 -27.36 7.99 -5.22
N LYS A 92 -26.46 7.88 -6.20
CA LYS A 92 -26.80 7.98 -7.64
C LYS A 92 -26.63 6.67 -8.38
N TYR A 93 -25.74 5.81 -7.90
CA TYR A 93 -25.29 4.60 -8.57
C TYR A 93 -25.45 3.39 -7.67
N ALA A 94 -25.81 2.25 -8.24
CA ALA A 94 -26.01 1.01 -7.50
C ALA A 94 -24.69 0.37 -7.07
N LEU A 95 -23.65 0.43 -7.93
CA LEU A 95 -22.33 -0.13 -7.68
C LEU A 95 -21.24 0.95 -7.84
N VAL A 96 -20.70 1.39 -6.71
CA VAL A 96 -19.63 2.39 -6.64
C VAL A 96 -18.32 1.71 -6.29
N VAL A 97 -17.27 1.93 -7.07
CA VAL A 97 -15.93 1.44 -6.77
C VAL A 97 -15.01 2.59 -6.37
N ARG A 98 -14.36 2.46 -5.23
CA ARG A 98 -13.19 3.24 -4.84
C ARG A 98 -11.94 2.41 -5.13
N LEU A 99 -11.26 2.70 -6.23
CA LEU A 99 -10.07 1.98 -6.68
C LEU A 99 -8.79 2.64 -6.15
N LYS A 100 -8.03 1.92 -5.33
CA LYS A 100 -6.89 2.43 -4.56
C LYS A 100 -5.62 1.68 -4.95
N GLY A 101 -4.51 2.38 -5.20
CA GLY A 101 -3.22 1.75 -5.46
C GLY A 101 -2.76 0.86 -4.31
N GLY A 102 -2.17 -0.29 -4.59
CA GLY A 102 -1.77 -1.28 -3.61
C GLY A 102 -2.94 -1.98 -2.94
N ASP A 103 -2.89 -2.09 -1.62
CA ASP A 103 -3.97 -2.58 -0.75
C ASP A 103 -4.66 -1.41 -0.05
N PRO A 104 -6.00 -1.36 0.02
CA PRO A 104 -6.73 -0.25 0.64
C PRO A 104 -6.41 -0.04 2.11
N MET A 105 -6.06 -1.11 2.84
CA MET A 105 -5.87 -1.11 4.29
C MET A 105 -4.45 -0.77 4.72
N LEU A 106 -3.52 -0.50 3.77
CA LEU A 106 -2.14 -0.17 4.06
C LEU A 106 -1.76 1.21 3.50
N PHE A 107 -1.56 2.19 4.38
CA PHE A 107 -1.23 3.59 4.04
C PHE A 107 -2.21 4.27 3.06
N GLY A 108 -3.44 3.74 2.96
CA GLY A 108 -4.47 4.16 2.01
C GLY A 108 -5.55 5.07 2.59
N ARG A 109 -5.47 5.47 3.87
CA ARG A 109 -6.49 6.29 4.57
C ARG A 109 -7.90 5.69 4.51
N ALA A 110 -7.99 4.35 4.43
CA ALA A 110 -9.28 3.65 4.31
C ALA A 110 -10.20 3.90 5.52
N ASP A 111 -9.65 4.05 6.73
CA ASP A 111 -10.42 4.33 7.93
C ASP A 111 -11.29 5.59 7.80
N GLU A 112 -10.76 6.65 7.18
CA GLU A 112 -11.50 7.90 6.97
C GLU A 112 -12.63 7.74 5.94
N GLU A 113 -12.40 6.95 4.89
CA GLU A 113 -13.40 6.63 3.87
C GLU A 113 -14.51 5.74 4.47
N LEU A 114 -14.14 4.68 5.22
CA LEU A 114 -15.06 3.78 5.89
C LEU A 114 -15.96 4.52 6.89
N ARG A 115 -15.40 5.34 7.78
CA ARG A 115 -16.16 6.14 8.74
C ARG A 115 -17.14 7.09 8.06
N ALA A 116 -16.75 7.68 6.93
CA ALA A 116 -17.63 8.56 6.19
C ALA A 116 -18.84 7.82 5.60
N LEU A 117 -18.64 6.59 5.09
CA LEU A 117 -19.70 5.75 4.55
C LEU A 117 -20.62 5.23 5.66
N GLU A 118 -20.05 4.73 6.76
CA GLU A 118 -20.76 4.24 7.94
C GLU A 118 -21.67 5.32 8.54
N LYS A 119 -21.17 6.56 8.65
CA LYS A 119 -21.94 7.72 9.14
C LYS A 119 -23.22 7.95 8.34
N HIS A 120 -23.26 7.57 7.09
CA HIS A 120 -24.41 7.72 6.19
C HIS A 120 -25.21 6.41 6.00
N GLY A 121 -24.85 5.34 6.74
CA GLY A 121 -25.52 4.02 6.61
C GLY A 121 -25.29 3.37 5.23
N ILE A 122 -24.19 3.68 4.56
CA ILE A 122 -23.86 3.12 3.24
C ILE A 122 -23.13 1.81 3.42
N GLU A 123 -23.62 0.75 2.77
CA GLU A 123 -22.96 -0.55 2.79
C GLU A 123 -21.62 -0.48 2.06
N VAL A 124 -20.55 -0.97 2.71
CA VAL A 124 -19.21 -0.98 2.17
C VAL A 124 -18.56 -2.35 2.30
N GLU A 125 -17.83 -2.76 1.27
CA GLU A 125 -16.98 -3.97 1.28
C GLU A 125 -15.56 -3.61 0.86
N VAL A 126 -14.57 -4.15 1.59
CA VAL A 126 -13.15 -3.99 1.23
C VAL A 126 -12.67 -5.24 0.50
N VAL A 127 -12.11 -5.04 -0.68
CA VAL A 127 -11.48 -6.08 -1.48
C VAL A 127 -9.97 -5.86 -1.44
N PRO A 128 -9.19 -6.79 -0.84
CA PRO A 128 -7.75 -6.62 -0.70
C PRO A 128 -7.04 -6.55 -2.06
N GLY A 129 -5.87 -5.94 -2.07
CA GLY A 129 -4.98 -5.86 -3.22
C GLY A 129 -3.55 -6.29 -2.88
N ILE A 130 -2.73 -6.51 -3.89
CA ILE A 130 -1.32 -6.81 -3.70
C ILE A 130 -0.61 -5.51 -3.31
N SER A 131 -0.04 -5.50 -2.10
CA SER A 131 0.74 -4.35 -1.65
C SER A 131 2.07 -4.22 -2.41
N ALA A 132 2.50 -2.99 -2.67
CA ALA A 132 3.76 -2.70 -3.34
C ALA A 132 4.97 -3.39 -2.69
N ALA A 133 4.97 -3.61 -1.36
CA ALA A 133 6.04 -4.32 -0.67
C ALA A 133 6.21 -5.77 -1.15
N LEU A 134 5.10 -6.49 -1.30
CA LEU A 134 5.13 -7.89 -1.75
C LEU A 134 5.50 -7.98 -3.24
N ALA A 135 4.99 -7.07 -4.04
CA ALA A 135 5.34 -7.00 -5.46
C ALA A 135 6.83 -6.63 -5.66
N ALA A 136 7.36 -5.69 -4.88
CA ALA A 136 8.77 -5.31 -4.92
C ALA A 136 9.69 -6.46 -4.49
N ALA A 137 9.30 -7.23 -3.46
CA ALA A 137 10.02 -8.43 -3.06
C ALA A 137 10.04 -9.49 -4.18
N ALA A 138 8.90 -9.70 -4.83
CA ALA A 138 8.77 -10.65 -5.94
C ALA A 138 9.61 -10.23 -7.16
N THR A 139 9.46 -8.99 -7.62
CA THR A 139 10.15 -8.49 -8.83
C THR A 139 11.66 -8.36 -8.62
N SER A 140 12.12 -8.02 -7.40
CA SER A 140 13.53 -8.00 -7.06
C SER A 140 14.10 -9.40 -6.76
N GLN A 141 13.22 -10.43 -6.65
CA GLN A 141 13.55 -11.79 -6.23
C GLN A 141 14.24 -11.84 -4.85
N GLN A 142 13.87 -10.92 -3.96
CA GLN A 142 14.40 -10.83 -2.60
C GLN A 142 13.25 -11.00 -1.59
N PRO A 143 13.16 -12.14 -0.90
CA PRO A 143 12.13 -12.36 0.10
C PRO A 143 12.33 -11.43 1.29
N LEU A 144 11.23 -10.92 1.85
CA LEU A 144 11.27 -10.05 3.04
C LEU A 144 11.62 -10.82 4.32
N THR A 145 11.44 -12.15 4.32
CA THR A 145 11.80 -13.03 5.41
C THR A 145 12.76 -14.12 4.92
N LYS A 146 13.71 -14.54 5.77
CA LYS A 146 14.68 -15.57 5.43
C LYS A 146 15.00 -16.39 6.67
N ARG A 147 14.89 -17.74 6.56
CA ARG A 147 15.17 -18.67 7.66
C ARG A 147 16.59 -18.42 8.20
N GLY A 148 16.72 -18.32 9.52
CA GLY A 148 17.99 -18.07 10.18
C GLY A 148 18.53 -16.64 10.11
N VAL A 149 17.92 -15.76 9.28
CA VAL A 149 18.40 -14.39 9.03
C VAL A 149 17.37 -13.33 9.43
N ALA A 150 16.11 -13.46 8.96
CA ALA A 150 15.08 -12.46 9.19
C ALA A 150 13.73 -13.10 9.46
N ARG A 151 13.16 -12.87 10.63
CA ARG A 151 11.86 -13.41 11.09
C ARG A 151 10.79 -12.35 11.22
N SER A 152 11.18 -11.08 11.18
CA SER A 152 10.29 -9.95 11.38
C SER A 152 10.38 -8.97 10.22
N VAL A 153 9.22 -8.40 9.83
CA VAL A 153 9.10 -7.37 8.79
C VAL A 153 8.25 -6.24 9.33
N ALA A 154 8.72 -5.02 9.18
CA ALA A 154 7.94 -3.84 9.51
C ALA A 154 7.67 -2.99 8.26
N PHE A 155 6.41 -2.64 8.03
CA PHE A 155 5.99 -1.65 7.06
C PHE A 155 5.84 -0.30 7.76
N PHE A 156 6.47 0.73 7.24
CA PHE A 156 6.40 2.07 7.82
C PHE A 156 6.48 3.15 6.74
N THR A 157 6.16 4.36 7.13
CA THR A 157 6.39 5.57 6.35
C THR A 157 7.03 6.63 7.24
N SER A 158 7.95 7.39 6.70
CA SER A 158 8.51 8.59 7.36
C SER A 158 7.82 9.86 6.88
N SER A 159 6.88 9.77 5.95
CA SER A 159 6.09 10.90 5.49
C SER A 159 5.06 11.27 6.55
N THR A 160 5.17 12.48 7.10
CA THR A 160 4.26 13.04 8.09
C THR A 160 3.23 13.96 7.42
N ALA A 161 2.05 14.09 8.03
CA ALA A 161 1.09 15.09 7.62
C ALA A 161 1.56 16.50 8.06
N PRO A 162 1.19 17.57 7.34
CA PRO A 162 1.53 18.93 7.74
C PRO A 162 1.05 19.24 9.17
N GLY A 163 1.98 19.58 10.06
CA GLY A 163 1.71 19.89 11.47
C GLY A 163 1.88 18.71 12.43
N GLU A 164 2.24 17.53 11.93
CA GLU A 164 2.70 16.41 12.77
C GLU A 164 4.20 16.54 13.11
N SER A 165 4.60 15.88 14.19
CA SER A 165 6.00 15.85 14.62
C SER A 165 6.89 15.18 13.57
N ASP A 166 8.04 15.79 13.25
CA ASP A 166 9.08 15.19 12.40
C ASP A 166 9.80 13.98 13.04
N GLN A 167 9.44 13.65 14.28
CA GLN A 167 9.98 12.47 14.98
C GLN A 167 9.30 11.19 14.48
N VAL A 168 9.80 10.67 13.38
CA VAL A 168 9.41 9.34 12.91
C VAL A 168 10.20 8.28 13.67
N ASN A 169 9.48 7.46 14.43
CA ASN A 169 10.08 6.29 15.07
C ASN A 169 10.25 5.18 14.03
N ILE A 170 11.49 4.83 13.68
CA ILE A 170 11.75 3.69 12.80
C ILE A 170 11.64 2.41 13.62
N PRO A 171 10.80 1.43 13.23
CA PRO A 171 10.66 0.19 13.97
C PRO A 171 11.98 -0.59 14.07
N SER A 172 12.23 -1.20 15.23
CA SER A 172 13.32 -2.18 15.37
C SER A 172 12.86 -3.53 14.82
N CYS A 173 13.40 -3.94 13.66
CA CYS A 173 12.93 -5.13 12.94
C CYS A 173 14.05 -5.65 12.03
N ASP A 174 14.02 -6.95 11.66
CA ASP A 174 15.04 -7.55 10.80
C ASP A 174 14.99 -6.95 9.39
N THR A 175 13.79 -6.87 8.83
CA THR A 175 13.55 -6.26 7.52
C THR A 175 12.61 -5.08 7.65
N LEU A 176 13.03 -3.94 7.16
CA LEU A 176 12.27 -2.70 7.13
C LEU A 176 11.80 -2.44 5.70
N VAL A 177 10.56 -2.02 5.54
CA VAL A 177 9.99 -1.64 4.25
C VAL A 177 9.36 -0.25 4.39
N GLN A 178 10.03 0.75 3.83
CA GLN A 178 9.60 2.14 3.85
C GLN A 178 8.77 2.47 2.62
N TYR A 179 7.52 2.85 2.84
CA TYR A 179 6.64 3.42 1.83
C TYR A 179 6.88 4.92 1.68
N MET A 180 6.64 5.44 0.47
CA MET A 180 6.86 6.86 0.15
C MET A 180 8.29 7.32 0.42
N GLY A 181 9.26 6.38 0.28
CA GLY A 181 10.64 6.55 0.72
C GLY A 181 11.50 7.50 -0.11
N GLY A 182 11.05 7.95 -1.29
CA GLY A 182 11.90 8.65 -2.23
C GLY A 182 12.58 9.91 -1.67
N ARG A 183 11.85 10.75 -0.96
CA ARG A 183 12.38 11.99 -0.33
C ARG A 183 13.00 11.74 1.04
N GLU A 184 12.53 10.72 1.74
CA GLU A 184 12.86 10.44 3.14
C GLU A 184 14.00 9.44 3.29
N ALA A 185 14.52 8.88 2.18
CA ALA A 185 15.53 7.83 2.19
C ALA A 185 16.79 8.22 2.95
N THR A 186 17.34 9.42 2.67
CA THR A 186 18.53 9.95 3.32
C THR A 186 18.34 10.06 4.84
N ALA A 187 17.26 10.69 5.29
CA ALA A 187 16.98 10.84 6.71
C ALA A 187 16.76 9.49 7.41
N THR A 188 16.14 8.54 6.73
CA THR A 188 15.96 7.16 7.22
C THR A 188 17.32 6.47 7.37
N ALA A 189 18.21 6.55 6.38
CA ALA A 189 19.52 5.95 6.43
C ALA A 189 20.37 6.53 7.58
N GLN A 190 20.41 7.87 7.71
CA GLN A 190 21.13 8.54 8.79
C GLN A 190 20.66 8.10 10.18
N ARG A 191 19.35 7.99 10.39
CA ARG A 191 18.77 7.53 11.66
C ARG A 191 19.14 6.08 11.96
N LEU A 192 19.09 5.18 10.97
CA LEU A 192 19.46 3.78 11.14
C LEU A 192 20.95 3.60 11.46
N LEU A 193 21.82 4.36 10.78
CA LEU A 193 23.25 4.38 11.07
C LEU A 193 23.53 4.90 12.48
N ALA A 194 22.87 5.98 12.89
CA ALA A 194 22.96 6.53 14.25
C ALA A 194 22.45 5.55 15.33
N GLN A 195 21.50 4.66 14.99
CA GLN A 195 21.03 3.58 15.86
C GLN A 195 21.94 2.35 15.87
N GLY A 196 23.08 2.40 15.16
CA GLY A 196 24.08 1.33 15.12
C GLY A 196 23.81 0.23 14.09
N ARG A 197 22.90 0.43 13.14
CA ARG A 197 22.74 -0.51 12.02
C ARG A 197 23.99 -0.45 11.13
N ALA A 198 24.49 -1.62 10.70
CA ALA A 198 25.72 -1.69 9.93
C ALA A 198 25.61 -0.90 8.60
N ALA A 199 26.64 -0.14 8.27
CA ALA A 199 26.73 0.62 7.01
C ALA A 199 26.58 -0.26 5.77
N SER A 200 27.06 -1.51 5.86
CA SER A 200 26.96 -2.53 4.81
C SER A 200 25.58 -3.19 4.70
N THR A 201 24.61 -2.86 5.56
CA THR A 201 23.25 -3.47 5.51
C THR A 201 22.66 -3.34 4.10
N PRO A 202 22.22 -4.46 3.49
CA PRO A 202 21.66 -4.45 2.15
C PRO A 202 20.39 -3.62 2.05
N VAL A 203 20.29 -2.87 0.95
CA VAL A 203 19.12 -2.05 0.60
C VAL A 203 18.69 -2.38 -0.83
N VAL A 204 17.38 -2.55 -1.01
CA VAL A 204 16.77 -2.66 -2.34
C VAL A 204 15.73 -1.56 -2.49
N VAL A 205 15.90 -0.73 -3.50
CA VAL A 205 14.95 0.33 -3.85
C VAL A 205 14.20 -0.08 -5.09
N VAL A 206 12.88 0.03 -5.06
CA VAL A 206 12.03 -0.23 -6.22
C VAL A 206 11.20 1.02 -6.49
N GLU A 207 11.43 1.61 -7.65
CA GLU A 207 10.66 2.73 -8.20
C GLU A 207 9.68 2.22 -9.24
N ASN A 208 8.46 2.76 -9.27
CA ASN A 208 7.40 2.40 -10.22
C ASN A 208 7.12 0.89 -10.27
N CYS A 209 7.05 0.24 -9.12
CA CYS A 209 6.89 -1.20 -8.99
C CYS A 209 5.79 -1.74 -9.91
N SER A 210 6.09 -2.80 -10.66
CA SER A 210 5.25 -3.50 -11.64
C SER A 210 4.73 -2.66 -12.82
N ARG A 211 5.37 -1.52 -13.12
CA ARG A 211 5.06 -0.70 -14.30
C ARG A 211 6.17 -0.85 -15.34
N ASP A 212 5.91 -0.46 -16.59
CA ASP A 212 6.89 -0.55 -17.69
C ASP A 212 8.19 0.19 -17.42
N ASN A 213 8.11 1.31 -16.67
CA ASN A 213 9.25 2.12 -16.26
C ASN A 213 9.77 1.77 -14.86
N GLN A 214 9.56 0.52 -14.40
CA GLN A 214 10.10 0.04 -13.14
C GLN A 214 11.62 0.09 -13.12
N ARG A 215 12.19 0.55 -12.01
CA ARG A 215 13.63 0.53 -11.75
C ARG A 215 13.91 -0.15 -10.41
N ILE A 216 14.98 -0.95 -10.38
CA ILE A 216 15.45 -1.62 -9.17
C ILE A 216 16.90 -1.22 -8.94
N LEU A 217 17.18 -0.63 -7.76
CA LEU A 217 18.53 -0.29 -7.32
C LEU A 217 18.88 -1.21 -6.13
N ARG A 218 20.14 -1.71 -6.14
CA ARG A 218 20.70 -2.47 -5.02
C ARG A 218 21.85 -1.66 -4.45
N LEU A 219 21.73 -1.32 -3.17
CA LEU A 219 22.60 -0.40 -2.46
C LEU A 219 22.99 -0.99 -1.11
N ARG A 220 23.92 -0.36 -0.47
CA ARG A 220 24.20 -0.49 0.96
C ARG A 220 23.54 0.67 1.71
N LEU A 221 23.39 0.54 3.01
CA LEU A 221 22.75 1.58 3.83
C LEU A 221 23.52 2.92 3.79
N ASP A 222 24.87 2.87 3.78
CA ASP A 222 25.71 4.06 3.65
C ASP A 222 25.59 4.74 2.27
N GLU A 223 25.34 3.99 1.22
CA GLU A 223 25.06 4.53 -0.12
C GLU A 223 23.68 5.20 -0.19
N LEU A 224 22.70 4.68 0.56
CA LEU A 224 21.37 5.29 0.66
C LEU A 224 21.40 6.63 1.38
N GLU A 225 22.38 6.85 2.29
CA GLU A 225 22.60 8.13 2.98
C GLU A 225 22.85 9.28 1.99
N SER A 226 23.48 9.02 0.85
CA SER A 226 23.69 10.01 -0.21
C SER A 226 22.42 10.41 -0.95
N GLY A 227 21.31 9.72 -0.69
CA GLY A 227 20.00 9.97 -1.27
C GLY A 227 19.72 9.23 -2.59
N LEU A 228 18.45 9.24 -2.96
CA LEU A 228 17.98 8.64 -4.20
C LEU A 228 17.88 9.72 -5.28
N GLN A 229 18.98 9.92 -5.99
CA GLN A 229 18.99 10.80 -7.14
C GLN A 229 18.22 10.16 -8.31
N GLN A 230 17.48 10.97 -9.07
CA GLN A 230 16.76 10.54 -10.28
C GLN A 230 15.54 9.62 -10.04
N CYS A 231 14.98 9.55 -8.83
CA CYS A 231 13.69 8.90 -8.60
C CYS A 231 12.57 9.93 -8.63
N GLU A 232 11.68 9.82 -9.62
CA GLU A 232 10.54 10.73 -9.83
C GLU A 232 9.20 10.09 -9.51
N GLY A 233 9.12 8.75 -9.55
CA GLY A 233 7.92 7.96 -9.32
C GLY A 233 7.71 7.55 -7.85
N PRO A 234 6.69 6.72 -7.60
CA PRO A 234 6.51 6.07 -6.30
C PRO A 234 7.70 5.17 -5.97
N VAL A 235 8.31 5.41 -4.81
CA VAL A 235 9.49 4.67 -4.34
C VAL A 235 9.17 3.87 -3.10
N LEU A 236 9.60 2.61 -3.11
CA LEU A 236 9.65 1.71 -1.98
C LEU A 236 11.12 1.41 -1.64
N VAL A 237 11.50 1.49 -0.37
CA VAL A 237 12.84 1.18 0.11
C VAL A 237 12.77 0.00 1.08
N MET A 238 13.45 -1.08 0.75
CA MET A 238 13.57 -2.28 1.59
C MET A 238 14.97 -2.35 2.17
N ILE A 239 15.12 -2.63 3.48
CA ILE A 239 16.39 -2.57 4.21
C ILE A 239 16.50 -3.80 5.11
N GLY A 240 17.58 -4.57 5.03
CA GLY A 240 17.83 -5.71 5.92
C GLY A 240 18.65 -6.83 5.29
N GLU A 241 19.19 -7.72 6.14
CA GLU A 241 20.08 -8.81 5.72
C GLU A 241 19.40 -9.87 4.84
N ALA A 242 18.05 -10.00 4.91
CA ALA A 242 17.32 -10.88 4.01
C ALA A 242 17.50 -10.51 2.53
N LEU A 243 17.83 -9.25 2.26
CA LEU A 243 17.95 -8.66 0.92
C LEU A 243 19.35 -8.80 0.31
N ALA A 244 20.30 -9.42 1.03
CA ALA A 244 21.64 -9.68 0.51
C ALA A 244 21.59 -10.52 -0.77
N SER A 245 22.46 -10.19 -1.75
CA SER A 245 22.57 -10.94 -3.00
C SER A 245 22.89 -12.41 -2.73
N ARG A 246 22.20 -13.32 -3.44
CA ARG A 246 22.48 -14.77 -3.33
C ARG A 246 23.92 -15.13 -3.68
N ALA A 247 24.55 -14.39 -4.58
CA ALA A 247 25.95 -14.58 -4.98
C ALA A 247 26.95 -14.24 -3.85
N GLN A 248 26.53 -13.47 -2.83
CA GLN A 248 27.36 -13.07 -1.69
C GLN A 248 27.17 -13.97 -0.46
N GLN A 249 26.30 -14.98 -0.55
CA GLN A 249 26.06 -15.91 0.54
C GLN A 249 26.90 -17.16 0.34
N PRO A 250 27.69 -17.61 1.34
CA PRO A 250 28.31 -18.93 1.26
C PRO A 250 27.20 -19.96 1.03
N ILE A 251 27.39 -20.86 0.08
CA ILE A 251 26.54 -22.06 -0.06
C ILE A 251 26.80 -22.84 1.22
N GLU A 252 25.84 -22.87 2.15
CA GLU A 252 25.88 -23.83 3.26
C GLU A 252 25.84 -25.22 2.64
N THR A 253 27.02 -25.82 2.52
CA THR A 253 27.15 -27.19 2.09
C THR A 253 26.52 -28.04 3.18
N ASN A 254 25.44 -28.74 2.87
CA ASN A 254 24.68 -29.61 3.75
C ASN A 254 25.56 -30.82 4.18
N GLN A 255 26.54 -30.58 5.08
CA GLN A 255 27.30 -31.64 5.73
C GLN A 255 26.52 -32.28 6.90
N GLN A 256 25.39 -31.71 7.30
CA GLN A 256 24.60 -32.20 8.42
C GLN A 256 23.61 -33.33 8.06
N GLN A 257 23.24 -33.51 6.78
CA GLN A 257 22.36 -34.61 6.37
C GLN A 257 23.04 -35.96 6.23
N GLN A 258 24.36 -36.01 6.21
CA GLN A 258 25.08 -37.30 6.15
C GLN A 258 25.35 -37.91 7.53
N GLN A 259 25.34 -37.14 8.61
CA GLN A 259 25.52 -37.68 9.96
C GLN A 259 24.23 -38.27 10.56
N ASP A 260 23.07 -37.74 10.21
CA ASP A 260 21.79 -38.27 10.70
C ASP A 260 21.38 -39.58 9.99
N SER A 261 21.89 -39.83 8.79
CA SER A 261 21.65 -41.06 8.05
C SER A 261 22.51 -42.24 8.54
N GLN A 262 23.57 -42.02 9.29
CA GLN A 262 24.45 -43.06 9.85
C GLN A 262 24.08 -43.47 11.28
N ASN A 263 23.19 -42.74 11.94
CA ASN A 263 22.73 -43.06 13.30
C ASN A 263 21.39 -43.81 13.36
N VAL A 264 20.84 -44.22 12.23
CA VAL A 264 19.56 -44.98 12.12
C VAL A 264 19.79 -46.34 11.42
N ALA A 265 20.96 -46.95 11.58
CA ALA A 265 21.21 -48.35 11.15
C ALA A 265 21.58 -49.22 12.33
#